data_052e5cf0c9b15245269dc18e72b8c645
#
_entry.id   052e5cf0c9b15245269dc18e72b8c645
#
_cell.length_a   1.000
_cell.length_b   1.000
_cell.length_c   1.000
_cell.angle_alpha   90.00
_cell.angle_beta   90.00
_cell.angle_gamma   90.00
#
_symmetry.space_group_name_H-M   'P 1'
#
loop_
_entity.id
_entity.type
_entity.pdbx_description
1 polymer ?
#
loop_
_entity_poly.entity_id
_entity_poly.type
_entity_poly.pdbx_seq_one_letter_code
_entity_poly.pdbx_strand_id
1 'polypeptide(L)'
;MNAVRRPTLLATRRHPERISAATWLTCAALTLVALGISLPHDGADTGDDRVGAGRTCRSVLPADQELSCGTYGFGDLRYVCPVPDAPRRCSKTTQVRIRNAGPSTVYVSVIHGPREGERRQGPEREIAPGHTAGLRPGQGDLLFDLTLRGAGPLKTLTVVSVR
;
A
#
# COMPACT_ATOMS: atom_id res chain seq x y z
N MET A 1 44.00 7.56 39.71
CA MET A 1 43.13 8.23 40.70
C MET A 1 42.06 8.98 39.90
N ASN A 2 40.94 8.35 39.60
CA ASN A 2 39.84 8.96 38.84
C ASN A 2 38.59 8.94 39.71
N ALA A 3 38.18 10.13 40.12
CA ALA A 3 37.02 10.36 40.97
C ALA A 3 35.73 10.22 40.16
N VAL A 4 34.89 9.25 40.50
CA VAL A 4 33.55 9.06 39.96
C VAL A 4 32.59 10.01 40.68
N ARG A 5 32.06 11.00 39.95
CA ARG A 5 30.96 11.85 40.43
C ARG A 5 29.62 11.14 40.25
N ARG A 6 28.90 10.96 41.36
CA ARG A 6 27.51 10.51 41.39
C ARG A 6 26.57 11.67 41.10
N PRO A 7 25.55 11.51 40.27
CA PRO A 7 24.47 12.52 40.13
C PRO A 7 23.45 12.35 41.25
N THR A 8 23.10 13.48 41.85
CA THR A 8 22.12 13.65 42.91
C THR A 8 20.71 13.54 42.34
N LEU A 9 19.91 12.63 42.87
CA LEU A 9 18.49 12.48 42.57
C LEU A 9 17.69 13.62 43.21
N LEU A 10 17.11 14.51 42.39
CA LEU A 10 16.13 15.50 42.80
C LEU A 10 14.73 14.83 42.89
N ALA A 11 14.25 14.71 44.09
CA ALA A 11 12.90 14.24 44.39
C ALA A 11 11.87 15.28 43.98
N THR A 12 11.09 15.00 42.97
CA THR A 12 9.94 15.83 42.55
C THR A 12 8.75 15.57 43.44
N ARG A 13 8.43 16.56 44.24
CA ARG A 13 7.32 16.63 45.19
C ARG A 13 5.98 16.64 44.42
N ARG A 14 5.18 15.57 44.56
CA ARG A 14 3.80 15.51 44.02
C ARG A 14 2.88 16.37 44.88
N HIS A 15 2.24 17.39 44.26
CA HIS A 15 1.10 18.08 44.82
C HIS A 15 -0.17 17.27 44.52
N PRO A 16 -1.02 17.00 45.51
CA PRO A 16 -2.34 16.46 45.23
C PRO A 16 -3.30 17.63 44.91
N GLU A 17 -3.68 17.77 43.65
CA GLU A 17 -4.76 18.68 43.28
C GLU A 17 -6.09 18.03 43.71
N ARG A 18 -6.81 18.76 44.55
CA ARG A 18 -8.16 18.46 45.04
C ARG A 18 -9.13 18.56 43.87
N ILE A 19 -9.70 17.44 43.45
CA ILE A 19 -10.81 17.41 42.52
C ILE A 19 -12.07 17.89 43.29
N SER A 20 -12.51 19.09 42.96
CA SER A 20 -13.77 19.66 43.44
C SER A 20 -14.92 19.03 42.66
N ALA A 21 -15.73 18.26 43.35
CA ALA A 21 -16.99 17.74 42.85
C ALA A 21 -18.01 18.87 42.86
N ALA A 22 -18.45 19.34 41.73
CA ALA A 22 -19.79 19.92 41.52
C ALA A 22 -19.84 20.51 40.06
N THR A 23 -20.43 19.78 39.18
CA THR A 23 -21.41 20.37 38.24
C THR A 23 -22.08 19.23 37.47
N TRP A 24 -23.20 18.77 37.99
CA TRP A 24 -24.18 17.99 37.28
C TRP A 24 -25.05 18.93 36.45
N LEU A 25 -25.56 18.40 35.32
CA LEU A 25 -26.63 18.92 34.49
C LEU A 25 -26.24 19.95 33.41
N THR A 26 -26.03 19.42 32.22
CA THR A 26 -26.92 19.74 31.08
C THR A 26 -26.69 18.68 29.97
N CYS A 27 -27.58 17.70 29.91
CA CYS A 27 -27.78 16.86 28.73
C CYS A 27 -28.38 17.76 27.61
N ALA A 28 -27.56 18.38 26.79
CA ALA A 28 -27.99 18.89 25.51
C ALA A 28 -27.86 17.72 24.52
N ALA A 29 -29.01 17.15 24.16
CA ALA A 29 -29.13 16.20 23.07
C ALA A 29 -28.77 16.92 21.75
N LEU A 30 -27.52 16.88 21.38
CA LEU A 30 -27.07 17.18 20.03
C LEU A 30 -27.41 15.98 19.16
N THR A 31 -28.60 16.01 18.54
CA THR A 31 -28.91 15.21 17.37
C THR A 31 -27.95 15.60 16.24
N LEU A 32 -26.84 14.89 16.18
CA LEU A 32 -25.97 14.87 14.99
C LEU A 32 -26.79 14.24 13.87
N VAL A 33 -27.40 15.09 13.04
CA VAL A 33 -27.82 14.71 11.70
C VAL A 33 -26.53 14.33 10.98
N ALA A 34 -26.25 13.05 10.95
CA ALA A 34 -25.23 12.49 10.07
C ALA A 34 -25.71 12.72 8.64
N LEU A 35 -25.37 13.86 8.06
CA LEU A 35 -25.31 14.01 6.62
C LEU A 35 -24.33 12.96 6.13
N GLY A 36 -24.87 11.83 5.69
CA GLY A 36 -24.14 10.79 4.99
C GLY A 36 -23.57 11.36 3.71
N ILE A 37 -22.40 11.99 3.80
CA ILE A 37 -21.56 12.23 2.64
C ILE A 37 -21.05 10.83 2.29
N SER A 38 -21.82 10.12 1.48
CA SER A 38 -21.34 8.96 0.74
C SER A 38 -20.28 9.50 -0.20
N LEU A 39 -19.02 9.44 0.23
CA LEU A 39 -17.91 9.54 -0.70
C LEU A 39 -18.15 8.46 -1.74
N PRO A 40 -18.16 8.79 -3.03
CA PRO A 40 -18.20 7.77 -4.04
C PRO A 40 -16.96 6.89 -3.83
N HIS A 41 -17.17 5.70 -3.30
CA HIS A 41 -16.24 4.60 -3.46
C HIS A 41 -16.36 4.22 -4.93
N ASP A 42 -15.59 4.92 -5.79
CA ASP A 42 -15.29 4.45 -7.14
C ASP A 42 -14.34 3.25 -7.05
N GLY A 43 -14.72 2.26 -6.31
CA GLY A 43 -14.27 0.90 -6.40
C GLY A 43 -15.43 0.13 -6.96
N ALA A 44 -15.45 -0.08 -8.27
CA ALA A 44 -16.24 -1.14 -8.85
C ALA A 44 -15.75 -2.44 -8.21
N ASP A 45 -16.41 -2.81 -7.15
CA ASP A 45 -16.27 -4.09 -6.47
C ASP A 45 -16.91 -5.15 -7.36
N THR A 46 -16.32 -5.33 -8.53
CA THR A 46 -16.51 -6.54 -9.30
C THR A 46 -15.65 -7.57 -8.58
N GLY A 47 -16.26 -8.61 -8.04
CA GLY A 47 -15.66 -9.66 -7.21
C GLY A 47 -14.50 -10.46 -7.83
N ASP A 48 -13.74 -9.86 -8.69
CA ASP A 48 -12.49 -10.35 -9.23
C ASP A 48 -11.32 -9.54 -8.63
N ASP A 49 -10.78 -10.09 -7.56
CA ASP A 49 -9.63 -9.51 -6.84
C ASP A 49 -8.30 -9.72 -7.59
N ARG A 50 -8.35 -9.97 -8.89
CA ARG A 50 -7.20 -10.29 -9.74
C ARG A 50 -6.70 -9.11 -10.54
N VAL A 51 -5.44 -9.21 -10.91
CA VAL A 51 -4.81 -8.22 -11.76
C VAL A 51 -5.46 -8.20 -13.16
N GLY A 52 -5.74 -6.99 -13.64
CA GLY A 52 -6.31 -6.76 -14.97
C GLY A 52 -5.88 -5.42 -15.55
N ALA A 53 -6.08 -5.24 -16.86
CA ALA A 53 -5.84 -3.96 -17.50
C ALA A 53 -6.74 -2.86 -16.89
N GLY A 54 -6.19 -1.66 -16.71
CA GLY A 54 -6.88 -0.52 -16.09
C GLY A 54 -6.76 -0.44 -14.56
N ARG A 55 -6.39 -1.53 -13.87
CA ARG A 55 -6.12 -1.47 -12.43
C ARG A 55 -5.04 -0.46 -12.11
N THR A 56 -5.21 0.29 -11.03
CA THR A 56 -4.28 1.35 -10.63
C THR A 56 -3.78 1.14 -9.20
N CYS A 57 -2.50 1.47 -9.00
CA CYS A 57 -1.86 1.54 -7.69
C CYS A 57 -1.41 2.97 -7.45
N ARG A 58 -1.78 3.56 -6.31
CA ARG A 58 -1.44 4.94 -5.95
C ARG A 58 -0.72 4.97 -4.62
N SER A 59 0.34 5.78 -4.52
CA SER A 59 1.11 5.95 -3.30
C SER A 59 1.40 7.43 -3.05
N VAL A 60 1.22 7.84 -1.80
CA VAL A 60 1.67 9.14 -1.25
C VAL A 60 2.78 8.96 -0.23
N LEU A 61 3.28 7.74 -0.05
CA LEU A 61 4.32 7.42 0.92
C LEU A 61 5.61 8.20 0.63
N PRO A 62 6.46 8.46 1.63
CA PRO A 62 7.80 9.02 1.44
C PRO A 62 8.64 8.19 0.46
N ALA A 63 9.72 8.80 -0.06
CA ALA A 63 10.55 8.18 -1.10
C ALA A 63 11.30 6.91 -0.65
N ASP A 64 11.55 6.79 0.64
CA ASP A 64 12.21 5.67 1.30
C ASP A 64 11.26 4.52 1.69
N GLN A 65 9.96 4.69 1.45
CA GLN A 65 8.94 3.67 1.75
C GLN A 65 8.38 3.06 0.47
N GLU A 66 8.19 1.75 0.51
CA GLU A 66 7.59 0.97 -0.57
C GLU A 66 6.12 0.66 -0.27
N LEU A 67 5.28 0.75 -1.30
CA LEU A 67 3.89 0.32 -1.27
C LEU A 67 3.73 -1.00 -2.04
N SER A 68 3.02 -1.96 -1.46
CA SER A 68 2.58 -3.19 -2.14
C SER A 68 1.42 -2.88 -3.09
N CYS A 69 1.65 -2.92 -4.40
CA CYS A 69 0.60 -2.66 -5.39
C CYS A 69 -0.39 -3.81 -5.54
N GLY A 70 0.00 -5.04 -5.25
CA GLY A 70 -0.92 -6.17 -5.19
C GLY A 70 -2.02 -5.93 -4.16
N THR A 71 -1.62 -5.56 -2.95
CA THR A 71 -2.56 -5.30 -1.84
C THR A 71 -3.36 -4.01 -2.04
N TYR A 72 -2.71 -2.95 -2.56
CA TYR A 72 -3.30 -1.60 -2.59
C TYR A 72 -3.65 -1.12 -4.00
N GLY A 73 -4.11 -2.02 -4.88
CA GLY A 73 -4.62 -1.58 -6.17
C GLY A 73 -4.71 -2.60 -7.29
N PHE A 74 -3.72 -3.48 -7.45
CA PHE A 74 -3.69 -4.41 -8.59
C PHE A 74 -4.44 -5.71 -8.33
N GLY A 75 -4.60 -6.12 -7.07
CA GLY A 75 -5.14 -7.41 -6.69
C GLY A 75 -4.13 -8.55 -6.84
N ASP A 76 -4.62 -9.78 -6.92
CA ASP A 76 -3.78 -10.98 -7.07
C ASP A 76 -3.08 -11.01 -8.42
N LEU A 77 -1.74 -10.94 -8.38
CA LEU A 77 -0.90 -10.94 -9.57
C LEU A 77 -0.43 -12.36 -10.01
N ARG A 78 -0.70 -13.39 -9.23
CA ARG A 78 -0.17 -14.75 -9.48
C ARG A 78 -0.73 -15.40 -10.74
N TYR A 79 -2.00 -15.11 -11.03
CA TYR A 79 -2.72 -15.75 -12.12
C TYR A 79 -3.51 -14.75 -12.94
N VAL A 80 -3.54 -14.97 -14.25
CA VAL A 80 -4.42 -14.25 -15.18
C VAL A 80 -5.48 -15.20 -15.70
N CYS A 81 -6.73 -14.75 -15.68
CA CYS A 81 -7.89 -15.52 -16.14
C CYS A 81 -8.54 -14.79 -17.30
N PRO A 82 -8.73 -15.44 -18.45
CA PRO A 82 -9.32 -14.81 -19.62
C PRO A 82 -10.82 -14.52 -19.47
N VAL A 83 -11.48 -15.22 -18.57
CA VAL A 83 -12.92 -15.03 -18.29
C VAL A 83 -13.07 -14.90 -16.79
N PRO A 84 -13.75 -13.84 -16.31
CA PRO A 84 -14.18 -13.75 -14.92
C PRO A 84 -14.94 -15.03 -14.56
N ASP A 85 -14.79 -15.52 -13.35
CA ASP A 85 -15.48 -16.69 -12.80
C ASP A 85 -15.15 -18.08 -13.41
N ALA A 86 -14.15 -18.16 -14.28
CA ALA A 86 -13.67 -19.44 -14.81
C ALA A 86 -12.28 -19.82 -14.23
N PRO A 87 -12.16 -20.15 -12.95
CA PRO A 87 -10.86 -20.37 -12.27
C PRO A 87 -10.03 -21.51 -12.87
N ARG A 88 -10.68 -22.46 -13.53
CA ARG A 88 -10.00 -23.59 -14.19
C ARG A 88 -9.23 -23.24 -15.46
N ARG A 89 -9.39 -22.02 -15.98
CA ARG A 89 -8.70 -21.56 -17.20
C ARG A 89 -7.66 -20.47 -16.92
N CYS A 90 -7.33 -20.26 -15.65
CA CYS A 90 -6.29 -19.31 -15.29
C CYS A 90 -4.91 -19.88 -15.58
N SER A 91 -4.01 -19.04 -16.08
CA SER A 91 -2.60 -19.35 -16.26
C SER A 91 -1.75 -18.52 -15.31
N LYS A 92 -0.54 -19.00 -15.00
CA LYS A 92 0.43 -18.18 -14.25
C LYS A 92 0.73 -16.90 -15.01
N THR A 93 0.77 -15.79 -14.30
CA THR A 93 1.18 -14.50 -14.88
C THR A 93 2.65 -14.57 -15.29
N THR A 94 2.92 -14.38 -16.55
CA THR A 94 4.28 -14.38 -17.12
C THR A 94 4.83 -12.98 -17.35
N GLN A 95 3.94 -11.99 -17.46
CA GLN A 95 4.32 -10.58 -17.64
C GLN A 95 3.18 -9.66 -17.23
N VAL A 96 3.52 -8.60 -16.50
CA VAL A 96 2.64 -7.43 -16.31
C VAL A 96 3.30 -6.23 -16.98
N ARG A 97 2.58 -5.54 -17.85
CA ARG A 97 2.99 -4.24 -18.39
C ARG A 97 2.31 -3.15 -17.60
N ILE A 98 3.10 -2.26 -17.04
CA ILE A 98 2.63 -1.12 -16.24
C ILE A 98 3.10 0.18 -16.86
N ARG A 99 2.30 1.22 -16.71
CA ARG A 99 2.60 2.59 -17.09
C ARG A 99 2.69 3.47 -15.85
N ASN A 100 3.72 4.29 -15.78
CA ASN A 100 3.76 5.38 -14.82
C ASN A 100 2.83 6.50 -15.29
N ALA A 101 1.67 6.62 -14.65
CA ALA A 101 0.68 7.66 -14.90
C ALA A 101 0.85 8.88 -13.97
N GLY A 102 1.82 8.84 -13.06
CA GLY A 102 2.18 9.95 -12.18
C GLY A 102 3.12 10.98 -12.83
N PRO A 103 3.30 12.13 -12.19
CA PRO A 103 4.13 13.23 -12.71
C PRO A 103 5.63 13.04 -12.45
N SER A 104 6.02 12.09 -11.59
CA SER A 104 7.39 11.88 -11.15
C SER A 104 7.88 10.49 -11.52
N THR A 105 9.18 10.34 -11.67
CA THR A 105 9.83 9.03 -11.82
C THR A 105 9.51 8.13 -10.62
N VAL A 106 9.21 6.88 -10.92
CA VAL A 106 8.94 5.84 -9.92
C VAL A 106 9.91 4.69 -10.06
N TYR A 107 10.08 3.96 -8.98
CA TYR A 107 10.92 2.78 -8.88
C TYR A 107 10.04 1.58 -8.50
N VAL A 108 10.16 0.51 -9.24
CA VAL A 108 9.30 -0.67 -9.09
C VAL A 108 10.15 -1.93 -9.01
N SER A 109 9.85 -2.79 -8.04
CA SER A 109 10.44 -4.12 -7.93
C SER A 109 9.36 -5.19 -8.02
N VAL A 110 9.75 -6.35 -8.53
CA VAL A 110 8.91 -7.54 -8.62
C VAL A 110 9.15 -8.41 -7.39
N ILE A 111 8.09 -8.82 -6.71
CA ILE A 111 8.15 -9.85 -5.67
C ILE A 111 7.70 -11.16 -6.31
N HIS A 112 8.60 -12.13 -6.37
CA HIS A 112 8.37 -13.40 -7.06
C HIS A 112 8.97 -14.58 -6.31
N GLY A 113 8.65 -15.79 -6.72
CA GLY A 113 9.23 -17.02 -6.17
C GLY A 113 8.61 -18.28 -6.74
N PRO A 114 9.25 -19.46 -6.55
CA PRO A 114 8.83 -20.71 -7.16
C PRO A 114 7.49 -21.25 -6.61
N ARG A 115 7.17 -20.90 -5.37
CA ARG A 115 5.96 -21.33 -4.66
C ARG A 115 5.56 -20.35 -3.58
N GLU A 116 4.35 -20.50 -3.06
CA GLU A 116 3.89 -19.72 -1.92
C GLU A 116 4.79 -19.93 -0.70
N GLY A 117 5.03 -18.83 0.05
CA GLY A 117 5.95 -18.83 1.19
C GLY A 117 7.41 -18.55 0.83
N GLU A 118 7.83 -18.77 -0.39
CA GLU A 118 9.18 -18.43 -0.88
C GLU A 118 9.12 -17.17 -1.75
N ARG A 119 9.44 -16.04 -1.16
CA ARG A 119 9.38 -14.73 -1.82
C ARG A 119 10.76 -14.10 -1.85
N ARG A 120 11.11 -13.52 -2.98
CA ARG A 120 12.32 -12.71 -3.19
C ARG A 120 11.98 -11.47 -4.00
N GLN A 121 12.66 -10.40 -3.71
CA GLN A 121 12.55 -9.16 -4.46
C GLN A 121 13.52 -9.19 -5.63
N GLY A 122 13.02 -8.92 -6.82
CA GLY A 122 13.82 -8.75 -8.00
C GLY A 122 14.48 -7.37 -8.07
N PRO A 123 15.27 -7.13 -9.13
CA PRO A 123 15.94 -5.85 -9.30
C PRO A 123 14.92 -4.73 -9.47
N GLU A 124 15.25 -3.58 -8.89
CA GLU A 124 14.47 -2.37 -9.05
C GLU A 124 14.57 -1.84 -10.47
N ARG A 125 13.46 -1.36 -11.01
CA ARG A 125 13.35 -0.74 -12.31
C ARG A 125 12.81 0.68 -12.20
N GLU A 126 13.52 1.60 -12.77
CA GLU A 126 13.09 3.00 -12.92
C GLU A 126 12.11 3.15 -14.08
N ILE A 127 11.03 3.93 -13.87
CA ILE A 127 10.02 4.24 -14.89
C ILE A 127 9.74 5.75 -14.86
N ALA A 128 10.15 6.45 -15.91
CA ALA A 128 9.87 7.87 -16.05
C ALA A 128 8.37 8.15 -16.26
N PRO A 129 7.89 9.38 -16.00
CA PRO A 129 6.51 9.79 -16.22
C PRO A 129 6.03 9.44 -17.65
N GLY A 130 4.84 8.86 -17.75
CA GLY A 130 4.24 8.47 -19.02
C GLY A 130 4.82 7.21 -19.68
N HIS A 131 5.95 6.70 -19.22
CA HIS A 131 6.60 5.51 -19.80
C HIS A 131 5.97 4.21 -19.30
N THR A 132 6.15 3.16 -20.11
CA THR A 132 5.66 1.81 -19.83
C THR A 132 6.84 0.85 -19.67
N ALA A 133 6.74 -0.04 -18.67
CA ALA A 133 7.69 -1.13 -18.45
C ALA A 133 6.98 -2.48 -18.43
N GLY A 134 7.63 -3.51 -18.97
CA GLY A 134 7.21 -4.90 -18.83
C GLY A 134 7.97 -5.56 -17.70
N LEU A 135 7.27 -6.04 -16.71
CA LEU A 135 7.81 -6.72 -15.54
C LEU A 135 7.50 -8.21 -15.63
N ARG A 136 8.48 -9.05 -15.29
CA ARG A 136 8.35 -10.50 -15.36
C ARG A 136 8.86 -11.10 -14.06
N PRO A 137 8.20 -12.14 -13.53
CA PRO A 137 8.79 -12.98 -12.50
C PRO A 137 9.98 -13.77 -13.09
N GLY A 138 10.78 -14.37 -12.24
CA GLY A 138 11.80 -15.34 -12.67
C GLY A 138 11.18 -16.51 -13.45
N GLN A 139 12.01 -17.24 -14.19
CA GLN A 139 11.55 -18.39 -14.96
C GLN A 139 10.91 -19.44 -14.03
N GLY A 140 9.65 -19.78 -14.31
CA GLY A 140 8.87 -20.73 -13.50
C GLY A 140 8.27 -20.16 -12.21
N ASP A 141 8.66 -18.96 -11.81
CA ASP A 141 8.19 -18.31 -10.58
C ASP A 141 6.76 -17.78 -10.72
N LEU A 142 6.10 -17.63 -9.58
CA LEU A 142 4.87 -16.88 -9.42
C LEU A 142 5.20 -15.40 -9.20
N LEU A 143 4.39 -14.52 -9.74
CA LEU A 143 4.43 -13.08 -9.46
C LEU A 143 3.52 -12.80 -8.25
N PHE A 144 4.09 -12.51 -7.10
CA PHE A 144 3.31 -12.27 -5.88
C PHE A 144 2.88 -10.82 -5.73
N ASP A 145 3.77 -9.87 -6.09
CA ASP A 145 3.53 -8.47 -5.89
C ASP A 145 4.43 -7.59 -6.77
N LEU A 146 4.07 -6.31 -6.84
CA LEU A 146 4.89 -5.23 -7.36
C LEU A 146 5.01 -4.16 -6.29
N THR A 147 6.22 -3.80 -5.89
CA THR A 147 6.43 -2.69 -4.96
C THR A 147 6.60 -1.38 -5.73
N LEU A 148 6.10 -0.29 -5.17
CA LEU A 148 6.13 1.05 -5.73
C LEU A 148 6.76 2.02 -4.73
N ARG A 149 7.82 2.72 -5.13
CA ARG A 149 8.38 3.87 -4.42
C ARG A 149 8.76 5.00 -5.37
N GLY A 150 9.06 6.17 -4.85
CA GLY A 150 9.49 7.32 -5.65
C GLY A 150 9.47 8.62 -4.85
N ALA A 151 10.11 9.65 -5.38
CA ALA A 151 10.30 10.93 -4.68
C ALA A 151 9.11 11.91 -4.80
N GLY A 152 8.19 11.68 -5.73
CA GLY A 152 7.06 12.61 -5.95
C GLY A 152 5.97 12.52 -4.88
N PRO A 153 5.14 13.56 -4.74
CA PRO A 153 4.05 13.60 -3.78
C PRO A 153 2.94 12.58 -4.09
N LEU A 154 2.74 12.24 -5.35
CA LEU A 154 1.78 11.25 -5.82
C LEU A 154 2.43 10.35 -6.86
N LYS A 155 2.49 9.08 -6.60
CA LYS A 155 2.94 8.03 -7.51
C LYS A 155 1.73 7.26 -8.00
N THR A 156 1.62 7.05 -9.28
CA THR A 156 0.50 6.31 -9.87
C THR A 156 1.01 5.35 -10.93
N LEU A 157 0.73 4.07 -10.75
CA LEU A 157 0.95 3.04 -11.76
C LEU A 157 -0.38 2.54 -12.27
N THR A 158 -0.45 2.27 -13.57
CA THR A 158 -1.62 1.66 -14.21
C THR A 158 -1.20 0.41 -14.95
N VAL A 159 -1.94 -0.67 -14.79
CA VAL A 159 -1.75 -1.89 -15.56
C VAL A 159 -2.23 -1.68 -16.98
N VAL A 160 -1.35 -1.87 -17.95
CA VAL A 160 -1.65 -1.77 -19.38
C VAL A 160 -2.09 -3.12 -19.94
N SER A 161 -1.42 -4.19 -19.55
CA SER A 161 -1.77 -5.55 -19.96
C SER A 161 -1.13 -6.58 -19.03
N VAL A 162 -1.75 -7.75 -18.98
CA VAL A 162 -1.28 -8.93 -18.23
C VAL A 162 -1.24 -10.14 -19.19
N ARG A 163 -0.23 -10.98 -19.03
CA ARG A 163 -0.06 -12.22 -19.81
C ARG A 163 0.41 -13.34 -18.89
#